data_10e142c39df0e9186bf84f28eeef073c
#
_entry.id   10e142c39df0e9186bf84f28eeef073c
#
_cell.length_a   1.000
_cell.length_b   1.000
_cell.length_c   1.000
_cell.angle_alpha   90.00
_cell.angle_beta   90.00
_cell.angle_gamma   90.00
#
_symmetry.space_group_name_H-M   'P 1'
#
loop_
_entity.id
_entity.type
_entity.pdbx_description
1 polymer ?
#
loop_
_entity_poly.entity_id
_entity_poly.type
_entity_poly.pdbx_seq_one_letter_code
_entity_poly.pdbx_strand_id
1 'polypeptide(L)'
;MRKTLLAVALSVTALSAHADYQCSVTPRDDVILSPQQVQVKGENGSLVIKPDGNLTFNGKTYTLSAAQREQAQDYQASLRSSLPWIDEGARSRVEKGRKALDKIITEQVGANSSMHGRLTKLDAQLKEQMNRIIETRSDGLTFHYKAIDQVRADGQQLVNQA
;
A
#
# COMPACT_ATOMS: atom_id res chain seq x y z
N MET A 1 4.46 23.34 17.34
CA MET A 1 4.88 22.80 16.04
C MET A 1 5.81 21.58 16.09
N ARG A 2 6.70 21.46 17.07
CA ARG A 2 7.58 20.27 17.20
C ARG A 2 6.89 18.95 17.58
N LYS A 3 5.69 18.99 18.13
CA LYS A 3 4.96 17.80 18.62
C LYS A 3 4.14 17.08 17.56
N THR A 4 3.76 17.73 16.47
CA THR A 4 2.94 17.15 15.41
C THR A 4 3.72 16.35 14.38
N LEU A 5 4.99 16.67 14.16
CA LEU A 5 5.86 15.91 13.26
C LEU A 5 6.26 14.53 13.83
N LEU A 6 6.32 14.39 15.14
CA LEU A 6 6.58 13.11 15.81
C LEU A 6 5.41 12.13 15.76
N ALA A 7 4.17 12.63 15.67
CA ALA A 7 2.99 11.78 15.63
C ALA A 7 2.82 11.04 14.29
N VAL A 8 3.28 11.63 13.19
CA VAL A 8 3.25 11.01 11.86
C VAL A 8 4.29 9.90 11.73
N ALA A 9 5.47 10.07 12.33
CA ALA A 9 6.53 9.07 12.32
C ALA A 9 6.18 7.81 13.15
N LEU A 10 5.43 7.97 14.23
CA LEU A 10 5.05 6.86 15.13
C LEU A 10 3.94 5.97 14.57
N SER A 11 3.10 6.47 13.66
CA SER A 11 2.01 5.68 13.08
C SER A 11 2.47 4.64 12.04
N VAL A 12 3.66 4.78 11.47
CA VAL A 12 4.18 3.85 10.43
C VAL A 12 4.97 2.70 11.05
N THR A 13 5.60 2.89 12.20
CA THR A 13 6.39 1.84 12.87
C THR A 13 5.54 0.75 13.53
N ALA A 14 4.24 1.01 13.76
CA ALA A 14 3.33 0.04 14.33
C ALA A 14 2.87 -1.07 13.35
N LEU A 15 3.15 -0.93 12.05
CA LEU A 15 2.73 -1.88 11.02
C LEU A 15 3.57 -3.15 10.93
N SER A 16 4.70 -3.24 11.63
CA SER A 16 5.66 -4.34 11.44
C SER A 16 5.60 -5.44 12.50
N ALA A 17 4.74 -5.37 13.52
CA ALA A 17 4.91 -6.20 14.70
C ALA A 17 4.02 -7.44 14.84
N HIS A 18 2.81 -7.55 14.27
CA HIS A 18 1.96 -8.73 14.53
C HIS A 18 0.97 -9.09 13.41
N ALA A 19 0.87 -10.40 13.09
CA ALA A 19 0.02 -10.97 12.04
C ALA A 19 -1.49 -11.02 12.38
N ASP A 20 -1.91 -10.71 13.60
CA ASP A 20 -3.27 -10.88 14.09
C ASP A 20 -4.01 -9.57 14.41
N TYR A 21 -3.49 -8.43 13.98
CA TYR A 21 -4.12 -7.16 14.27
C TYR A 21 -5.14 -6.74 13.22
N GLN A 22 -6.38 -6.57 13.66
CA GLN A 22 -7.27 -5.61 13.01
C GLN A 22 -6.63 -4.23 13.15
N CYS A 23 -5.93 -3.79 12.10
CA CYS A 23 -5.38 -2.44 12.05
C CYS A 23 -6.52 -1.44 12.15
N SER A 24 -6.69 -0.82 13.32
CA SER A 24 -7.61 0.30 13.53
C SER A 24 -7.08 1.61 12.95
N VAL A 25 -5.87 1.61 12.43
CA VAL A 25 -5.25 2.78 11.80
C VAL A 25 -5.72 2.89 10.36
N THR A 26 -6.49 3.91 10.08
CA THR A 26 -6.87 4.28 8.71
C THR A 26 -5.81 5.21 8.15
N PRO A 27 -5.09 4.83 7.08
CA PRO A 27 -4.16 5.74 6.42
C PRO A 27 -4.89 6.99 5.91
N ARG A 28 -4.25 8.15 6.05
CA ARG A 28 -4.81 9.45 5.62
C ARG A 28 -3.93 10.20 4.62
N ASP A 29 -2.83 9.58 4.21
CA ASP A 29 -1.86 10.20 3.32
C ASP A 29 -1.53 9.28 2.15
N ASP A 30 -1.43 9.85 0.97
CA ASP A 30 -0.83 9.20 -0.18
C ASP A 30 0.69 9.20 -0.04
N VAL A 31 1.33 8.12 -0.45
CA VAL A 31 2.78 8.00 -0.49
C VAL A 31 3.24 7.78 -1.92
N ILE A 32 4.11 8.67 -2.40
CA ILE A 32 4.66 8.62 -3.75
C ILE A 32 6.16 8.36 -3.64
N LEU A 33 6.59 7.20 -4.10
CA LEU A 33 7.99 6.83 -4.19
C LEU A 33 8.51 7.08 -5.60
N SER A 34 9.61 7.80 -5.71
CA SER A 34 10.38 7.95 -6.93
C SER A 34 11.87 7.83 -6.63
N PRO A 35 12.77 7.65 -7.65
CA PRO A 35 14.20 7.59 -7.40
C PRO A 35 14.74 8.85 -6.73
N GLN A 36 14.12 10.00 -6.99
CA GLN A 36 14.60 11.30 -6.55
C GLN A 36 14.07 11.72 -5.17
N GLN A 37 12.94 11.15 -4.73
CA GLN A 37 12.32 11.59 -3.48
C GLN A 37 11.21 10.66 -3.01
N VAL A 38 10.85 10.82 -1.75
CA VAL A 38 9.60 10.29 -1.16
C VAL A 38 8.70 11.48 -0.87
N GLN A 39 7.46 11.43 -1.37
CA GLN A 39 6.44 12.42 -1.07
C GLN A 39 5.31 11.78 -0.27
N VAL A 40 4.94 12.42 0.85
CA VAL A 40 3.76 12.04 1.64
C VAL A 40 2.78 13.20 1.54
N LYS A 41 1.62 12.95 0.95
CA LYS A 41 0.63 13.98 0.63
C LYS A 41 -0.72 13.62 1.24
N GLY A 42 -1.22 14.50 2.08
CA GLY A 42 -2.50 14.33 2.75
C GLY A 42 -3.23 15.63 2.99
N GLU A 43 -4.29 15.57 3.78
CA GLU A 43 -5.13 16.73 4.11
C GLU A 43 -4.37 17.83 4.86
N ASN A 44 -3.33 17.45 5.60
CA ASN A 44 -2.54 18.38 6.42
C ASN A 44 -1.34 18.98 5.67
N GLY A 45 -1.12 18.60 4.43
CA GLY A 45 -0.06 19.13 3.60
C GLY A 45 0.75 18.08 2.87
N SER A 46 1.85 18.53 2.27
CA SER A 46 2.76 17.70 1.48
C SER A 46 4.17 17.74 2.05
N LEU A 47 4.68 16.57 2.43
CA LEU A 47 6.04 16.35 2.89
C LEU A 47 6.86 15.75 1.76
N VAL A 48 8.04 16.29 1.49
CA VAL A 48 9.01 15.75 0.54
C VAL A 48 10.33 15.47 1.26
N ILE A 49 10.82 14.24 1.12
CA ILE A 49 12.11 13.82 1.66
C ILE A 49 13.01 13.40 0.49
N LYS A 50 14.16 14.05 0.37
CA LYS A 50 15.19 13.73 -0.62
C LYS A 50 16.13 12.63 -0.11
N PRO A 51 16.88 11.95 -1.00
CA PRO A 51 17.82 10.88 -0.59
C PRO A 51 18.86 11.30 0.43
N ASP A 52 19.27 12.57 0.44
CA ASP A 52 20.22 13.14 1.40
C ASP A 52 19.59 13.46 2.77
N GLY A 53 18.29 13.20 2.95
CA GLY A 53 17.55 13.51 4.17
C GLY A 53 17.02 14.95 4.25
N ASN A 54 17.22 15.77 3.22
CA ASN A 54 16.62 17.10 3.18
C ASN A 54 15.09 16.99 3.09
N LEU A 55 14.43 17.85 3.86
CA LEU A 55 12.99 17.81 4.08
C LEU A 55 12.36 19.15 3.68
N THR A 56 11.28 19.04 2.90
CA THR A 56 10.42 20.16 2.51
C THR A 56 8.99 19.87 2.95
N PHE A 57 8.34 20.80 3.60
CA PHE A 57 6.93 20.70 3.98
C PHE A 57 6.15 21.90 3.45
N ASN A 58 5.12 21.65 2.64
CA ASN A 58 4.33 22.68 1.95
C ASN A 58 5.19 23.70 1.19
N GLY A 59 6.24 23.23 0.52
CA GLY A 59 7.16 24.05 -0.24
C GLY A 59 8.24 24.76 0.58
N LYS A 60 8.21 24.67 1.90
CA LYS A 60 9.22 25.25 2.78
C LYS A 60 10.28 24.20 3.14
N THR A 61 11.53 24.51 2.85
CA THR A 61 12.68 23.68 3.22
C THR A 61 13.07 23.94 4.68
N TYR A 62 13.28 22.87 5.44
CA TYR A 62 13.68 22.93 6.83
C TYR A 62 15.13 22.50 6.97
N THR A 63 15.90 23.27 7.73
CA THR A 63 17.27 22.90 8.12
C THR A 63 17.20 21.85 9.22
N LEU A 64 17.68 20.64 8.95
CA LEU A 64 17.70 19.53 9.89
C LEU A 64 19.08 19.37 10.50
N SER A 65 19.13 18.96 11.79
CA SER A 65 20.35 18.48 12.41
C SER A 65 20.81 17.17 11.75
N ALA A 66 22.06 16.76 11.96
CA ALA A 66 22.59 15.50 11.45
C ALA A 66 21.75 14.29 11.90
N ALA A 67 21.33 14.26 13.17
CA ALA A 67 20.47 13.20 13.72
C ALA A 67 19.07 13.19 13.08
N GLN A 68 18.47 14.36 12.89
CA GLN A 68 17.16 14.49 12.22
C GLN A 68 17.22 14.07 10.76
N ARG A 69 18.30 14.39 10.07
CA ARG A 69 18.53 13.98 8.68
C ARG A 69 18.65 12.46 8.55
N GLU A 70 19.38 11.83 9.46
CA GLU A 70 19.49 10.37 9.53
C GLU A 70 18.12 9.72 9.75
N GLN A 71 17.31 10.25 10.66
CA GLN A 71 15.94 9.79 10.88
C GLN A 71 15.07 9.93 9.62
N ALA A 72 15.19 11.02 8.88
CA ALA A 72 14.48 11.21 7.61
C ALA A 72 14.94 10.22 6.55
N GLN A 73 16.23 9.91 6.47
CA GLN A 73 16.77 8.88 5.58
C GLN A 73 16.26 7.48 5.96
N ASP A 74 16.23 7.13 7.23
CA ASP A 74 15.73 5.85 7.72
C ASP A 74 14.23 5.68 7.44
N TYR A 75 13.46 6.75 7.61
CA TYR A 75 12.03 6.76 7.31
C TYR A 75 11.75 6.50 5.84
N GLN A 76 12.44 7.21 4.93
CA GLN A 76 12.26 6.97 3.50
C GLN A 76 12.73 5.57 3.07
N ALA A 77 13.83 5.07 3.65
CA ALA A 77 14.31 3.72 3.37
C ALA A 77 13.28 2.66 3.81
N SER A 78 12.64 2.86 4.97
CA SER A 78 11.57 2.00 5.46
C SER A 78 10.37 1.99 4.53
N LEU A 79 9.93 3.14 4.01
CA LEU A 79 8.83 3.21 3.04
C LEU A 79 9.17 2.50 1.73
N ARG A 80 10.40 2.69 1.23
CA ARG A 80 10.88 2.08 -0.01
C ARG A 80 10.94 0.54 0.07
N SER A 81 11.19 -0.01 1.24
CA SER A 81 11.21 -1.46 1.45
C SER A 81 9.82 -2.02 1.81
N SER A 82 9.07 -1.32 2.66
CA SER A 82 7.82 -1.82 3.23
C SER A 82 6.66 -1.80 2.24
N LEU A 83 6.51 -0.75 1.43
CA LEU A 83 5.38 -0.65 0.50
C LEU A 83 5.42 -1.72 -0.60
N PRO A 84 6.53 -1.98 -1.29
CA PRO A 84 6.61 -3.09 -2.23
C PRO A 84 6.39 -4.45 -1.56
N TRP A 85 6.89 -4.64 -0.35
CA TRP A 85 6.72 -5.89 0.40
C TRP A 85 5.25 -6.13 0.77
N ILE A 86 4.51 -5.10 1.19
CA ILE A 86 3.07 -5.18 1.48
C ILE A 86 2.28 -5.51 0.22
N ASP A 87 2.57 -4.84 -0.89
CA ASP A 87 1.91 -5.09 -2.18
C ASP A 87 2.15 -6.52 -2.66
N GLU A 88 3.39 -6.97 -2.66
CA GLU A 88 3.77 -8.33 -3.04
C GLU A 88 3.12 -9.39 -2.14
N GLY A 89 3.10 -9.15 -0.84
CA GLY A 89 2.44 -10.02 0.14
C GLY A 89 0.94 -10.13 -0.09
N ALA A 90 0.26 -9.04 -0.39
CA ALA A 90 -1.16 -9.02 -0.70
C ALA A 90 -1.47 -9.80 -2.00
N ARG A 91 -0.70 -9.56 -3.06
CA ARG A 91 -0.84 -10.27 -4.35
C ARG A 91 -0.56 -11.76 -4.22
N SER A 92 0.44 -12.14 -3.43
CA SER A 92 0.75 -13.54 -3.14
C SER A 92 -0.40 -14.26 -2.43
N ARG A 93 -1.06 -13.60 -1.48
CA ARG A 93 -2.24 -14.16 -0.80
C ARG A 93 -3.43 -14.35 -1.72
N VAL A 94 -3.69 -13.38 -2.61
CA VAL A 94 -4.74 -13.49 -3.63
C VAL A 94 -4.44 -14.68 -4.56
N GLU A 95 -3.20 -14.84 -5.00
CA GLU A 95 -2.80 -15.93 -5.89
C GLU A 95 -2.92 -17.30 -5.20
N LYS A 96 -2.53 -17.42 -3.93
CA LYS A 96 -2.71 -18.64 -3.15
C LYS A 96 -4.19 -18.99 -2.99
N GLY A 97 -5.03 -17.99 -2.69
CA GLY A 97 -6.48 -18.16 -2.60
C GLY A 97 -7.10 -18.63 -3.92
N ARG A 98 -6.70 -18.02 -5.03
CA ARG A 98 -7.14 -18.41 -6.37
C ARG A 98 -6.79 -19.86 -6.68
N LYS A 99 -5.54 -20.27 -6.44
CA LYS A 99 -5.11 -21.65 -6.67
C LYS A 99 -5.87 -22.66 -5.81
N ALA A 100 -6.13 -22.32 -4.54
CA ALA A 100 -6.89 -23.19 -3.65
C ALA A 100 -8.35 -23.36 -4.14
N LEU A 101 -9.01 -22.28 -4.54
CA LEU A 101 -10.36 -22.33 -5.10
C LEU A 101 -10.41 -23.09 -6.42
N ASP A 102 -9.44 -22.89 -7.30
CA ASP A 102 -9.34 -23.58 -8.58
C ASP A 102 -9.23 -25.10 -8.39
N LYS A 103 -8.45 -25.53 -7.40
CA LYS A 103 -8.34 -26.93 -7.01
C LYS A 103 -9.69 -27.48 -6.51
N ILE A 104 -10.37 -26.77 -5.62
CA ILE A 104 -11.69 -27.16 -5.11
C ILE A 104 -12.71 -27.29 -6.24
N ILE A 105 -12.74 -26.34 -7.17
CA ILE A 105 -13.63 -26.37 -8.33
C ILE A 105 -13.34 -27.63 -9.16
N THR A 106 -12.08 -27.92 -9.44
CA THR A 106 -11.67 -29.12 -10.19
C THR A 106 -12.14 -30.39 -9.51
N GLU A 107 -11.97 -30.51 -8.19
CA GLU A 107 -12.31 -31.70 -7.41
C GLU A 107 -13.81 -31.89 -7.23
N GLN A 108 -14.56 -30.80 -7.05
CA GLN A 108 -16.00 -30.88 -6.72
C GLN A 108 -16.93 -30.75 -7.94
N VAL A 109 -16.51 -30.02 -8.95
CA VAL A 109 -17.38 -29.67 -10.11
C VAL A 109 -16.79 -30.17 -11.43
N GLY A 110 -15.49 -30.39 -11.48
CA GLY A 110 -14.76 -30.92 -12.64
C GLY A 110 -13.89 -29.88 -13.35
N ALA A 111 -12.88 -30.39 -14.05
CA ALA A 111 -11.89 -29.57 -14.75
C ALA A 111 -12.45 -28.68 -15.88
N ASN A 112 -13.57 -29.09 -16.44
CA ASN A 112 -14.22 -28.34 -17.55
C ASN A 112 -15.35 -27.41 -17.09
N SER A 113 -15.47 -27.17 -15.78
CA SER A 113 -16.51 -26.31 -15.24
C SER A 113 -16.31 -24.84 -15.68
N SER A 114 -17.42 -24.18 -16.04
CA SER A 114 -17.43 -22.73 -16.32
C SER A 114 -17.03 -21.88 -15.11
N MET A 115 -17.04 -22.45 -13.91
CA MET A 115 -16.59 -21.76 -12.68
C MET A 115 -15.12 -21.38 -12.73
N HIS A 116 -14.27 -22.12 -13.46
CA HIS A 116 -12.86 -21.73 -13.68
C HIS A 116 -12.76 -20.39 -14.40
N GLY A 117 -13.58 -20.16 -15.43
CA GLY A 117 -13.62 -18.88 -16.14
C GLY A 117 -14.11 -17.73 -15.27
N ARG A 118 -15.11 -17.98 -14.43
CA ARG A 118 -15.63 -16.99 -13.46
C ARG A 118 -14.55 -16.63 -12.42
N LEU A 119 -13.84 -17.62 -11.89
CA LEU A 119 -12.74 -17.40 -10.95
C LEU A 119 -11.61 -16.59 -11.59
N THR A 120 -11.22 -16.87 -12.83
CA THR A 120 -10.20 -16.14 -13.58
C THR A 120 -10.61 -14.67 -13.76
N LYS A 121 -11.86 -14.43 -14.10
CA LYS A 121 -12.41 -13.07 -14.25
C LYS A 121 -12.39 -12.31 -12.93
N LEU A 122 -12.83 -12.94 -11.85
CA LEU A 122 -12.81 -12.34 -10.51
C LEU A 122 -11.38 -12.00 -10.06
N ASP A 123 -10.44 -12.91 -10.26
CA ASP A 123 -9.01 -12.70 -9.96
C ASP A 123 -8.45 -11.46 -10.70
N ALA A 124 -8.74 -11.35 -11.99
CA ALA A 124 -8.31 -10.20 -12.78
C ALA A 124 -8.92 -8.88 -12.27
N GLN A 125 -10.21 -8.88 -11.93
CA GLN A 125 -10.89 -7.71 -11.39
C GLN A 125 -10.33 -7.30 -10.01
N LEU A 126 -10.04 -8.27 -9.13
CA LEU A 126 -9.43 -7.99 -7.83
C LEU A 126 -8.02 -7.42 -7.96
N LYS A 127 -7.21 -7.95 -8.88
CA LYS A 127 -5.86 -7.42 -9.16
C LYS A 127 -5.93 -5.98 -9.70
N GLU A 128 -6.89 -5.67 -10.54
CA GLU A 128 -7.14 -4.30 -11.02
C GLU A 128 -7.49 -3.36 -9.86
N GLN A 129 -8.36 -3.79 -8.94
CA GLN A 129 -8.68 -3.01 -7.75
C GLN A 129 -7.46 -2.78 -6.85
N MET A 130 -6.61 -3.79 -6.69
CA MET A 130 -5.35 -3.66 -5.94
C MET A 130 -4.41 -2.62 -6.57
N ASN A 131 -4.36 -2.52 -7.89
CA ASN A 131 -3.57 -1.51 -8.60
C ASN A 131 -4.06 -0.07 -8.34
N ARG A 132 -5.31 0.10 -7.93
CA ARG A 132 -5.85 1.41 -7.52
C ARG A 132 -5.33 1.86 -6.16
N ILE A 133 -5.02 0.91 -5.26
CA ILE A 133 -4.44 1.21 -3.94
C ILE A 133 -2.94 1.43 -4.06
N ILE A 134 -2.22 0.50 -4.70
CA ILE A 134 -0.79 0.60 -4.96
C ILE A 134 -0.56 0.54 -6.46
N GLU A 135 -0.32 1.71 -7.03
CA GLU A 135 0.02 1.88 -8.44
C GLU A 135 1.53 1.76 -8.62
N THR A 136 1.97 0.71 -9.30
CA THR A 136 3.38 0.50 -9.64
C THR A 136 3.70 1.13 -11.00
N ARG A 137 4.76 1.93 -11.03
CA ARG A 137 5.29 2.56 -12.24
C ARG A 137 6.72 2.10 -12.49
N SER A 138 7.24 2.38 -13.70
CA SER A 138 8.63 2.08 -14.03
C SER A 138 9.66 2.82 -13.15
N ASP A 139 9.29 3.98 -12.61
CA ASP A 139 10.13 4.85 -11.79
C ASP A 139 9.82 4.80 -10.29
N GLY A 140 8.86 3.98 -9.87
CA GLY A 140 8.48 3.88 -8.47
C GLY A 140 7.07 3.37 -8.26
N LEU A 141 6.47 3.78 -7.11
CA LEU A 141 5.10 3.39 -6.81
C LEU A 141 4.38 4.51 -6.06
N THR A 142 3.05 4.50 -6.16
CA THR A 142 2.17 5.39 -5.40
C THR A 142 1.18 4.58 -4.60
N PHE A 143 1.10 4.86 -3.30
CA PHE A 143 0.07 4.37 -2.40
C PHE A 143 -1.04 5.41 -2.30
N HIS A 144 -2.27 5.03 -2.71
CA HIS A 144 -3.45 5.89 -2.72
C HIS A 144 -4.38 5.55 -1.56
N TYR A 145 -4.31 6.30 -0.46
CA TYR A 145 -5.11 5.97 0.71
C TYR A 145 -6.62 6.12 0.49
N LYS A 146 -7.05 7.09 -0.32
CA LYS A 146 -8.48 7.30 -0.63
C LYS A 146 -9.10 6.16 -1.44
N ALA A 147 -8.28 5.39 -2.16
CA ALA A 147 -8.75 4.25 -2.93
C ALA A 147 -9.17 3.06 -2.05
N ILE A 148 -8.71 2.98 -0.80
CA ILE A 148 -8.94 1.84 0.08
C ILE A 148 -10.43 1.60 0.31
N ASP A 149 -11.18 2.63 0.70
CA ASP A 149 -12.61 2.50 1.00
C ASP A 149 -13.42 2.21 -0.27
N GLN A 150 -13.08 2.86 -1.38
CA GLN A 150 -13.70 2.61 -2.69
C GLN A 150 -13.46 1.17 -3.14
N VAL A 151 -12.24 0.70 -3.07
CA VAL A 151 -11.86 -0.67 -3.43
C VAL A 151 -12.53 -1.70 -2.53
N ARG A 152 -12.66 -1.41 -1.24
CA ARG A 152 -13.38 -2.29 -0.31
C ARG A 152 -14.84 -2.44 -0.70
N ALA A 153 -15.52 -1.34 -1.02
CA ALA A 153 -16.91 -1.35 -1.46
C ALA A 153 -17.07 -2.08 -2.80
N ASP A 154 -16.24 -1.77 -3.79
CA ASP A 154 -16.27 -2.41 -5.11
C ASP A 154 -15.94 -3.90 -5.02
N GLY A 155 -14.95 -4.28 -4.21
CA GLY A 155 -14.57 -5.66 -3.98
C GLY A 155 -15.69 -6.50 -3.37
N GLN A 156 -16.44 -5.94 -2.42
CA GLN A 156 -17.60 -6.61 -1.83
C GLN A 156 -18.70 -6.86 -2.90
N GLN A 157 -18.95 -5.91 -3.77
CA GLN A 157 -19.89 -6.09 -4.87
C GLN A 157 -19.43 -7.18 -5.86
N LEU A 158 -18.14 -7.21 -6.21
CA LEU A 158 -17.58 -8.24 -7.08
C LEU A 158 -17.76 -9.64 -6.51
N VAL A 159 -17.52 -9.82 -5.23
CA VAL A 159 -17.71 -11.10 -4.53
C VAL A 159 -19.19 -11.49 -4.51
N ASN A 160 -20.09 -10.55 -4.26
CA ASN A 160 -21.54 -10.82 -4.23
C ASN A 160 -22.11 -11.20 -5.60
N GLN A 161 -21.47 -10.76 -6.69
CA GLN A 161 -21.89 -11.08 -8.08
C GLN A 161 -21.25 -12.35 -8.64
N ALA A 162 -20.22 -12.84 -8.01
CA ALA A 162 -19.48 -14.03 -8.45
C ALA A 162 -20.15 -15.33 -8.00
#